data_a26c8778cdec5fd4d3af8725869470eb
#
_entry.id   a26c8778cdec5fd4d3af8725869470eb
#
_cell.length_a   1.000
_cell.length_b   1.000
_cell.length_c   1.000
_cell.angle_alpha   90.00
_cell.angle_beta   90.00
_cell.angle_gamma   90.00
#
_symmetry.space_group_name_H-M   'P 1'
#
loop_
_entity.id
_entity.type
_entity.pdbx_description
1 polymer ?
#
loop_
_entity_poly.entity_id
_entity_poly.type
_entity_poly.pdbx_seq_one_letter_code
_entity_poly.pdbx_strand_id
1 'polypeptide(L)'
;MIYAVRSLKFLLNNHYNVDLVASKAAMMVWQSENNVAMPSNLRSQEQFWRDRSETHDGKLVCHQFADVGATIASGSFRTLGMLVIPCSMATVAKIAHGLSSDLLERAADVHLKEGRRLVIVPRETPLSLIHLRNLTALAEAGARIVPAIPAWYHNPQSINDLVDFVIARALDQLDIDADLIQRWQGRMPSNMVTGDAEL
;
A
#
# COMPACT_ATOMS: atom_id res chain seq x y z
N MET A 1 8.03 -5.57 3.52
CA MET A 1 7.83 -5.18 2.09
C MET A 1 6.82 -6.08 1.35
N ILE A 2 6.39 -7.19 1.93
CA ILE A 2 5.46 -8.14 1.29
C ILE A 2 4.17 -7.49 0.76
N TYR A 3 3.59 -6.55 1.51
CA TYR A 3 2.39 -5.80 1.07
C TYR A 3 2.59 -5.06 -0.25
N ALA A 4 3.74 -4.38 -0.42
CA ALA A 4 4.05 -3.65 -1.66
C ALA A 4 4.15 -4.60 -2.87
N VAL A 5 4.86 -5.72 -2.72
CA VAL A 5 5.01 -6.74 -3.77
C VAL A 5 3.65 -7.32 -4.19
N ARG A 6 2.82 -7.71 -3.21
CA ARG A 6 1.51 -8.31 -3.48
C ARG A 6 0.54 -7.32 -4.12
N SER A 7 0.55 -6.04 -3.66
CA SER A 7 -0.25 -4.98 -4.28
C SER A 7 0.16 -4.75 -5.73
N LEU A 8 1.47 -4.69 -5.99
CA LEU A 8 2.02 -4.49 -7.33
C LEU A 8 1.64 -5.65 -8.25
N LYS A 9 1.78 -6.90 -7.77
CA LYS A 9 1.35 -8.11 -8.50
C LYS A 9 -0.12 -8.01 -8.91
N PHE A 10 -1.00 -7.69 -7.99
CA PHE A 10 -2.43 -7.56 -8.28
C PHE A 10 -2.69 -6.48 -9.33
N LEU A 11 -2.15 -5.27 -9.11
CA LEU A 11 -2.40 -4.14 -10.00
C LEU A 11 -1.91 -4.40 -11.42
N LEU A 12 -0.71 -4.92 -11.58
CA LEU A 12 -0.14 -5.19 -12.91
C LEU A 12 -0.87 -6.32 -13.64
N ASN A 13 -1.20 -7.43 -12.95
CA ASN A 13 -1.94 -8.55 -13.55
C ASN A 13 -3.38 -8.15 -13.97
N ASN A 14 -3.93 -7.10 -13.36
CA ASN A 14 -5.21 -6.51 -13.75
C ASN A 14 -5.05 -5.29 -14.68
N HIS A 15 -3.90 -5.17 -15.34
CA HIS A 15 -3.59 -4.17 -16.36
C HIS A 15 -3.67 -2.71 -15.91
N TYR A 16 -3.54 -2.44 -14.60
CA TYR A 16 -3.39 -1.07 -14.11
C TYR A 16 -2.03 -0.50 -14.49
N ASN A 17 -2.02 0.78 -14.86
CA ASN A 17 -0.77 1.53 -15.00
C ASN A 17 -0.29 1.97 -13.62
N VAL A 18 0.94 1.65 -13.26
CA VAL A 18 1.51 1.93 -11.94
C VAL A 18 2.73 2.83 -12.09
N ASP A 19 2.67 3.98 -11.45
CA ASP A 19 3.82 4.86 -11.19
C ASP A 19 4.36 4.55 -9.78
N LEU A 20 5.60 4.08 -9.66
CA LEU A 20 6.18 3.58 -8.42
C LEU A 20 7.32 4.48 -7.93
N VAL A 21 7.26 4.83 -6.65
CA VAL A 21 8.32 5.55 -5.95
C VAL A 21 8.78 4.74 -4.75
N ALA A 22 10.04 4.32 -4.72
CA ALA A 22 10.64 3.66 -3.58
C ALA A 22 11.48 4.65 -2.78
N SER A 23 11.12 4.89 -1.51
CA SER A 23 11.90 5.74 -0.62
C SER A 23 13.24 5.10 -0.23
N LYS A 24 14.20 5.92 0.21
CA LYS A 24 15.48 5.39 0.74
C LYS A 24 15.26 4.42 1.89
N ALA A 25 14.31 4.72 2.79
CA ALA A 25 13.96 3.82 3.88
C ALA A 25 13.37 2.49 3.36
N ALA A 26 12.54 2.53 2.32
CA ALA A 26 12.00 1.31 1.69
C ALA A 26 13.11 0.43 1.12
N MET A 27 14.12 1.03 0.47
CA MET A 27 15.28 0.29 -0.05
C MET A 27 16.08 -0.39 1.07
N MET A 28 16.31 0.32 2.18
CA MET A 28 17.01 -0.23 3.36
C MET A 28 16.23 -1.38 4.01
N VAL A 29 14.92 -1.20 4.20
CA VAL A 29 14.03 -2.24 4.77
C VAL A 29 13.98 -3.45 3.84
N TRP A 30 13.89 -3.23 2.52
CA TRP A 30 13.95 -4.32 1.55
C TRP A 30 15.22 -5.14 1.69
N GLN A 31 16.38 -4.48 1.73
CA GLN A 31 17.67 -5.17 1.88
C GLN A 31 17.74 -5.95 3.19
N SER A 32 17.24 -5.37 4.29
CA SER A 32 17.21 -6.04 5.60
C SER A 32 16.30 -7.27 5.64
N GLU A 33 15.13 -7.21 4.98
CA GLU A 33 14.16 -8.30 4.97
C GLU A 33 14.53 -9.44 3.99
N ASN A 34 15.24 -9.12 2.89
CA ASN A 34 15.44 -10.07 1.78
C ASN A 34 16.91 -10.38 1.47
N ASN A 35 17.87 -9.72 2.15
CA ASN A 35 19.32 -9.84 1.88
C ASN A 35 19.71 -9.52 0.41
N VAL A 36 18.92 -8.72 -0.28
CA VAL A 36 19.12 -8.31 -1.68
C VAL A 36 18.96 -6.81 -1.79
N ALA A 37 19.95 -6.13 -2.37
CA ALA A 37 19.88 -4.70 -2.60
C ALA A 37 18.92 -4.36 -3.76
N MET A 38 18.12 -3.31 -3.60
CA MET A 38 17.32 -2.76 -4.68
C MET A 38 18.22 -1.96 -5.62
N PRO A 39 18.15 -2.13 -6.95
CA PRO A 39 18.93 -1.36 -7.90
C PRO A 39 18.68 0.15 -7.79
N SER A 40 19.70 0.97 -8.05
CA SER A 40 19.57 2.44 -8.09
C SER A 40 19.09 2.97 -9.45
N ASN A 41 19.35 2.25 -10.54
CA ASN A 41 18.93 2.61 -11.89
C ASN A 41 17.44 2.28 -12.09
N LEU A 42 16.66 3.20 -12.67
CA LEU A 42 15.21 3.07 -12.82
C LEU A 42 14.77 1.87 -13.65
N ARG A 43 15.45 1.60 -14.80
CA ARG A 43 15.12 0.42 -15.61
C ARG A 43 15.38 -0.88 -14.86
N SER A 44 16.47 -0.93 -14.11
CA SER A 44 16.77 -2.08 -13.26
C SER A 44 15.78 -2.20 -12.10
N GLN A 45 15.26 -1.09 -11.59
CA GLN A 45 14.17 -1.11 -10.58
C GLN A 45 12.87 -1.65 -11.17
N GLU A 46 12.49 -1.24 -12.39
CA GLU A 46 11.30 -1.78 -13.05
C GLU A 46 11.40 -3.30 -13.22
N GLN A 47 12.53 -3.78 -13.76
CA GLN A 47 12.76 -5.22 -13.88
C GLN A 47 12.77 -5.91 -12.52
N PHE A 48 13.45 -5.35 -11.53
CA PHE A 48 13.48 -5.86 -10.16
C PHE A 48 12.09 -6.04 -9.57
N TRP A 49 11.21 -5.04 -9.72
CA TRP A 49 9.86 -5.10 -9.20
C TRP A 49 8.99 -6.10 -9.96
N ARG A 50 9.15 -6.21 -11.29
CA ARG A 50 8.48 -7.23 -12.11
C ARG A 50 8.86 -8.63 -11.69
N ASP A 51 10.15 -8.89 -11.50
CA ASP A 51 10.64 -10.20 -11.05
C ASP A 51 10.09 -10.58 -9.68
N ARG A 52 10.02 -9.60 -8.75
CA ARG A 52 9.52 -9.83 -7.39
C ARG A 52 8.00 -9.96 -7.30
N SER A 53 7.27 -9.30 -8.17
CA SER A 53 5.82 -9.44 -8.28
C SER A 53 5.41 -10.57 -9.21
N GLU A 54 6.36 -11.24 -9.86
CA GLU A 54 6.10 -12.35 -10.80
C GLU A 54 5.08 -11.99 -11.88
N THR A 55 5.23 -10.80 -12.48
CA THR A 55 4.29 -10.32 -13.51
C THR A 55 5.01 -9.55 -14.59
N HIS A 56 4.55 -9.74 -15.82
CA HIS A 56 5.02 -9.01 -17.02
C HIS A 56 3.90 -8.13 -17.62
N ASP A 57 2.70 -8.21 -17.07
CA ASP A 57 1.54 -7.45 -17.52
C ASP A 57 1.56 -6.00 -17.01
N GLY A 58 0.63 -5.22 -17.51
CA GLY A 58 0.44 -3.83 -17.11
C GLY A 58 1.64 -2.93 -17.42
N LYS A 59 1.49 -1.64 -17.17
CA LYS A 59 2.55 -0.66 -17.32
C LYS A 59 3.11 -0.30 -15.94
N LEU A 60 4.43 -0.46 -15.78
CA LEU A 60 5.16 -0.03 -14.59
C LEU A 60 6.17 1.05 -14.98
N VAL A 61 6.14 2.16 -14.27
CA VAL A 61 7.14 3.24 -14.38
C VAL A 61 7.70 3.52 -13.01
N CYS A 62 9.01 3.36 -12.84
CA CYS A 62 9.68 3.75 -11.61
C CYS A 62 10.19 5.19 -11.69
N HIS A 63 10.06 5.94 -10.61
CA HIS A 63 10.54 7.31 -10.49
C HIS A 63 11.62 7.43 -9.42
N GLN A 64 12.56 8.36 -9.65
CA GLN A 64 13.53 8.72 -8.64
C GLN A 64 12.85 9.39 -7.45
N PHE A 65 13.16 8.93 -6.25
CA PHE A 65 12.60 9.46 -5.02
C PHE A 65 12.84 10.97 -4.83
N ALA A 66 13.97 11.49 -5.32
CA ALA A 66 14.34 12.90 -5.22
C ALA A 66 13.78 13.78 -6.36
N ASP A 67 13.14 13.20 -7.38
CA ASP A 67 12.68 13.93 -8.57
C ASP A 67 11.30 14.55 -8.34
N VAL A 68 11.25 15.66 -7.62
CA VAL A 68 10.02 16.44 -7.41
C VAL A 68 9.48 17.11 -8.68
N GLY A 69 10.21 17.01 -9.81
CA GLY A 69 9.78 17.49 -11.13
C GLY A 69 9.11 16.41 -11.99
N ALA A 70 9.01 15.16 -11.52
CA ALA A 70 8.35 14.08 -12.23
C ALA A 70 6.87 14.39 -12.51
N THR A 71 6.29 13.73 -13.52
CA THR A 71 4.90 13.97 -13.96
C THR A 71 3.89 13.79 -12.83
N ILE A 72 4.09 12.80 -11.95
CA ILE A 72 3.22 12.52 -10.81
C ILE A 72 3.27 13.59 -9.70
N ALA A 73 4.22 14.52 -9.75
CA ALA A 73 4.31 15.69 -8.87
C ALA A 73 3.35 16.82 -9.26
N SER A 74 2.68 16.69 -10.40
CA SER A 74 1.79 17.71 -10.95
C SER A 74 0.31 17.40 -10.69
N GLY A 75 -0.46 18.39 -10.25
CA GLY A 75 -1.91 18.29 -10.11
C GLY A 75 -2.65 18.04 -11.43
N SER A 76 -2.06 18.35 -12.59
CA SER A 76 -2.65 18.07 -13.90
C SER A 76 -2.50 16.59 -14.32
N PHE A 77 -1.57 15.83 -13.73
CA PHE A 77 -1.42 14.41 -13.99
C PHE A 77 -2.54 13.63 -13.28
N ARG A 78 -3.41 13.01 -14.06
CA ARG A 78 -4.58 12.30 -13.51
C ARG A 78 -4.25 10.87 -13.11
N THR A 79 -4.69 10.49 -11.90
CA THR A 79 -4.56 9.13 -11.36
C THR A 79 -5.90 8.68 -10.79
N LEU A 80 -6.11 7.37 -10.63
CA LEU A 80 -7.21 6.81 -9.83
C LEU A 80 -7.05 7.13 -8.34
N GLY A 81 -5.80 7.23 -7.88
CA GLY A 81 -5.44 7.51 -6.52
C GLY A 81 -4.00 7.15 -6.22
N MET A 82 -3.59 7.29 -4.98
CA MET A 82 -2.25 6.95 -4.50
C MET A 82 -2.34 5.99 -3.31
N LEU A 83 -1.50 4.96 -3.34
CA LEU A 83 -1.35 3.98 -2.27
C LEU A 83 0.06 4.06 -1.69
N VAL A 84 0.18 4.37 -0.40
CA VAL A 84 1.46 4.34 0.32
C VAL A 84 1.51 3.08 1.19
N ILE A 85 2.24 2.07 0.72
CA ILE A 85 2.21 0.72 1.31
C ILE A 85 3.59 0.02 1.32
N PRO A 86 4.09 -0.45 2.47
CA PRO A 86 3.71 0.01 3.78
C PRO A 86 4.17 1.46 4.01
N CYS A 87 3.50 2.17 4.90
CA CYS A 87 3.83 3.56 5.26
C CYS A 87 4.49 3.61 6.64
N SER A 88 5.66 4.26 6.73
CA SER A 88 6.29 4.53 8.03
C SER A 88 5.60 5.71 8.73
N MET A 89 5.67 5.74 10.07
CA MET A 89 5.12 6.85 10.84
C MET A 89 5.86 8.17 10.59
N ALA A 90 7.12 8.12 10.15
CA ALA A 90 7.85 9.32 9.71
C ALA A 90 7.21 9.90 8.42
N THR A 91 6.85 9.04 7.45
CA THR A 91 6.14 9.46 6.22
C THR A 91 4.74 9.98 6.57
N VAL A 92 4.00 9.31 7.46
CA VAL A 92 2.71 9.79 7.97
C VAL A 92 2.84 11.20 8.53
N ALA A 93 3.84 11.45 9.41
CA ALA A 93 4.07 12.76 10.02
C ALA A 93 4.35 13.84 8.96
N LYS A 94 5.19 13.54 7.99
CA LYS A 94 5.57 14.51 6.94
C LYS A 94 4.37 14.89 6.07
N ILE A 95 3.58 13.92 5.62
CA ILE A 95 2.39 14.21 4.80
C ILE A 95 1.34 14.97 5.64
N ALA A 96 1.14 14.60 6.92
CA ALA A 96 0.20 15.25 7.81
C ALA A 96 0.53 16.75 8.04
N HIS A 97 1.80 17.10 7.95
CA HIS A 97 2.26 18.48 8.06
C HIS A 97 2.50 19.19 6.72
N GLY A 98 2.06 18.61 5.61
CA GLY A 98 2.16 19.23 4.28
C GLY A 98 3.59 19.37 3.76
N LEU A 99 4.51 18.53 4.21
CA LEU A 99 5.88 18.51 3.68
C LEU A 99 5.90 17.91 2.28
N SER A 100 6.72 18.45 1.41
CA SER A 100 6.87 18.06 -0.01
C SER A 100 8.35 18.03 -0.39
N SER A 101 9.19 17.47 0.48
CA SER A 101 10.65 17.46 0.33
C SER A 101 11.15 16.37 -0.62
N ASP A 102 10.32 15.41 -0.95
CA ASP A 102 10.60 14.35 -1.91
C ASP A 102 9.38 14.05 -2.78
N LEU A 103 9.55 13.20 -3.79
CA LEU A 103 8.49 12.90 -4.76
C LEU A 103 7.30 12.18 -4.14
N LEU A 104 7.52 11.31 -3.14
CA LEU A 104 6.43 10.61 -2.46
C LEU A 104 5.56 11.61 -1.68
N GLU A 105 6.18 12.48 -0.89
CA GLU A 105 5.51 13.52 -0.12
C GLU A 105 4.78 14.49 -1.06
N ARG A 106 5.44 14.93 -2.14
CA ARG A 106 4.85 15.82 -3.14
C ARG A 106 3.64 15.20 -3.84
N ALA A 107 3.73 13.93 -4.25
CA ALA A 107 2.59 13.25 -4.86
C ALA A 107 1.41 13.11 -3.89
N ALA A 108 1.68 12.82 -2.62
CA ALA A 108 0.64 12.75 -1.58
C ALA A 108 -0.04 14.11 -1.35
N ASP A 109 0.73 15.20 -1.25
CA ASP A 109 0.21 16.58 -1.17
C ASP A 109 -0.68 16.92 -2.37
N VAL A 110 -0.24 16.54 -3.58
CA VAL A 110 -1.05 16.72 -4.80
C VAL A 110 -2.37 15.95 -4.70
N HIS A 111 -2.37 14.71 -4.23
CA HIS A 111 -3.61 13.95 -4.08
C HIS A 111 -4.57 14.61 -3.10
N LEU A 112 -4.08 15.08 -1.95
CA LEU A 112 -4.91 15.77 -0.96
C LEU A 112 -5.51 17.07 -1.52
N LYS A 113 -4.68 17.95 -2.08
CA LYS A 113 -5.16 19.26 -2.60
C LYS A 113 -6.09 19.16 -3.79
N GLU A 114 -5.96 18.11 -4.63
CA GLU A 114 -6.84 17.87 -5.77
C GLU A 114 -8.08 17.02 -5.39
N GLY A 115 -8.27 16.69 -4.11
CA GLY A 115 -9.38 15.86 -3.63
C GLY A 115 -9.36 14.43 -4.18
N ARG A 116 -8.18 13.91 -4.52
CA ARG A 116 -8.00 12.54 -5.01
C ARG A 116 -7.78 11.57 -3.88
N ARG A 117 -8.10 10.31 -4.13
CA ARG A 117 -7.93 9.25 -3.13
C ARG A 117 -6.46 9.08 -2.76
N LEU A 118 -6.17 9.23 -1.48
CA LEU A 118 -4.87 8.90 -0.87
C LEU A 118 -5.11 7.83 0.19
N VAL A 119 -4.53 6.66 -0.01
CA VAL A 119 -4.62 5.53 0.91
C VAL A 119 -3.27 5.32 1.58
N ILE A 120 -3.28 5.37 2.90
CA ILE A 120 -2.10 5.18 3.75
C ILE A 120 -2.23 3.85 4.47
N VAL A 121 -1.24 2.97 4.32
CA VAL A 121 -1.18 1.66 5.00
C VAL A 121 -0.05 1.70 6.04
N PRO A 122 -0.28 2.29 7.24
CA PRO A 122 0.74 2.37 8.26
C PRO A 122 1.08 0.98 8.81
N ARG A 123 2.38 0.75 9.07
CA ARG A 123 2.88 -0.46 9.71
C ARG A 123 3.82 -0.07 10.84
N GLU A 124 3.28 -0.06 12.06
CA GLU A 124 3.99 0.32 13.28
C GLU A 124 3.34 -0.33 14.52
N THR A 125 4.18 -0.75 15.48
CA THR A 125 3.74 -1.31 16.76
C THR A 125 4.83 -1.07 17.82
N PRO A 126 4.53 -0.50 19.00
CA PRO A 126 3.28 0.18 19.37
C PRO A 126 3.13 1.57 18.75
N LEU A 127 1.94 2.15 18.76
CA LEU A 127 1.71 3.52 18.33
C LEU A 127 1.84 4.50 19.51
N SER A 128 2.62 5.57 19.34
CA SER A 128 2.68 6.69 20.28
C SER A 128 1.50 7.64 20.07
N LEU A 129 1.26 8.51 21.06
CA LEU A 129 0.24 9.57 20.93
C LEU A 129 0.53 10.50 19.74
N ILE A 130 1.79 10.77 19.43
CA ILE A 130 2.18 11.58 18.26
C ILE A 130 1.77 10.88 16.97
N HIS A 131 2.00 9.55 16.87
CA HIS A 131 1.56 8.76 15.72
C HIS A 131 0.05 8.82 15.52
N LEU A 132 -0.73 8.64 16.59
CA LEU A 132 -2.19 8.69 16.54
C LEU A 132 -2.69 10.07 16.11
N ARG A 133 -2.12 11.16 16.63
CA ARG A 133 -2.47 12.53 16.23
C ARG A 133 -2.19 12.79 14.74
N ASN A 134 -1.05 12.35 14.23
CA ASN A 134 -0.71 12.50 12.81
C ASN A 134 -1.63 11.67 11.91
N LEU A 135 -2.02 10.46 12.33
CA LEU A 135 -3.01 9.65 11.59
C LEU A 135 -4.38 10.33 11.58
N THR A 136 -4.80 10.92 12.70
CA THR A 136 -6.05 11.69 12.79
C THR A 136 -6.01 12.89 11.85
N ALA A 137 -4.94 13.69 11.87
CA ALA A 137 -4.79 14.85 10.99
C ALA A 137 -4.84 14.46 9.51
N LEU A 138 -4.22 13.34 9.12
CA LEU A 138 -4.33 12.82 7.75
C LEU A 138 -5.74 12.38 7.37
N ALA A 139 -6.45 11.74 8.30
CA ALA A 139 -7.84 11.32 8.08
C ALA A 139 -8.76 12.54 7.91
N GLU A 140 -8.58 13.59 8.72
CA GLU A 140 -9.29 14.87 8.62
C GLU A 140 -9.00 15.58 7.29
N ALA A 141 -7.76 15.47 6.78
CA ALA A 141 -7.37 15.99 5.47
C ALA A 141 -7.93 15.16 4.29
N GLY A 142 -8.62 14.04 4.55
CA GLY A 142 -9.27 13.20 3.55
C GLY A 142 -8.51 11.94 3.13
N ALA A 143 -7.35 11.65 3.72
CA ALA A 143 -6.67 10.40 3.48
C ALA A 143 -7.43 9.20 4.10
N ARG A 144 -7.39 8.07 3.43
CA ARG A 144 -7.93 6.80 3.94
C ARG A 144 -6.84 6.06 4.70
N ILE A 145 -7.06 5.82 5.99
CA ILE A 145 -6.10 5.11 6.85
C ILE A 145 -6.50 3.64 6.93
N VAL A 146 -5.66 2.76 6.39
CA VAL A 146 -5.85 1.31 6.38
C VAL A 146 -4.65 0.65 7.06
N PRO A 147 -4.65 0.50 8.39
CA PRO A 147 -3.53 -0.10 9.09
C PRO A 147 -3.23 -1.51 8.60
N ALA A 148 -1.95 -1.91 8.59
CA ALA A 148 -1.52 -3.25 8.21
C ALA A 148 -1.87 -4.27 9.32
N ILE A 149 -3.17 -4.37 9.64
CA ILE A 149 -3.75 -5.22 10.69
C ILE A 149 -4.71 -6.21 10.02
N PRO A 150 -4.26 -7.46 9.77
CA PRO A 150 -5.11 -8.48 9.16
C PRO A 150 -6.21 -8.94 10.12
N ALA A 151 -7.29 -9.48 9.55
CA ALA A 151 -8.35 -10.15 10.30
C ALA A 151 -8.24 -11.67 10.14
N TRP A 152 -8.88 -12.41 11.05
CA TRP A 152 -8.81 -13.87 11.13
C TRP A 152 -10.13 -14.56 10.77
N TYR A 153 -11.23 -13.82 10.66
CA TYR A 153 -12.58 -14.38 10.46
C TYR A 153 -12.78 -15.09 9.12
N HIS A 154 -11.89 -14.86 8.13
CA HIS A 154 -11.91 -15.52 6.82
C HIS A 154 -11.09 -16.81 6.79
N ASN A 155 -10.67 -17.31 7.96
CA ASN A 155 -9.93 -18.57 8.13
C ASN A 155 -8.64 -18.65 7.27
N PRO A 156 -7.69 -17.70 7.41
CA PRO A 156 -6.48 -17.69 6.60
C PRO A 156 -5.64 -18.94 6.84
N GLN A 157 -5.12 -19.53 5.75
CA GLN A 157 -4.30 -20.75 5.76
C GLN A 157 -2.82 -20.44 5.53
N SER A 158 -2.51 -19.22 5.11
CA SER A 158 -1.16 -18.79 4.77
C SER A 158 -0.90 -17.34 5.19
N ILE A 159 0.37 -16.95 5.24
CA ILE A 159 0.76 -15.54 5.43
C ILE A 159 0.22 -14.68 4.26
N ASN A 160 0.18 -15.23 3.06
CA ASN A 160 -0.34 -14.51 1.89
C ASN A 160 -1.81 -14.14 2.07
N ASP A 161 -2.64 -15.00 2.67
CA ASP A 161 -4.05 -14.71 2.91
C ASP A 161 -4.23 -13.53 3.89
N LEU A 162 -3.35 -13.43 4.90
CA LEU A 162 -3.31 -12.29 5.82
C LEU A 162 -2.88 -11.00 5.12
N VAL A 163 -1.90 -11.10 4.22
CA VAL A 163 -1.43 -9.97 3.41
C VAL A 163 -2.51 -9.54 2.43
N ASP A 164 -3.13 -10.48 1.74
CA ASP A 164 -4.18 -10.23 0.76
C ASP A 164 -5.41 -9.57 1.39
N PHE A 165 -5.73 -9.91 2.64
CA PHE A 165 -6.78 -9.20 3.39
C PHE A 165 -6.50 -7.70 3.49
N VAL A 166 -5.31 -7.31 3.91
CA VAL A 166 -4.95 -5.88 4.05
C VAL A 166 -4.95 -5.18 2.68
N ILE A 167 -4.43 -5.86 1.65
CA ILE A 167 -4.36 -5.31 0.29
C ILE A 167 -5.75 -5.11 -0.28
N ALA A 168 -6.65 -6.10 -0.17
CA ALA A 168 -8.03 -5.97 -0.64
C ALA A 168 -8.72 -4.77 0.02
N ARG A 169 -8.56 -4.61 1.35
CA ARG A 169 -9.14 -3.46 2.07
C ARG A 169 -8.54 -2.13 1.63
N ALA A 170 -7.24 -2.09 1.30
CA ALA A 170 -6.59 -0.88 0.80
C ALA A 170 -7.03 -0.54 -0.63
N LEU A 171 -7.16 -1.54 -1.50
CA LEU A 171 -7.63 -1.37 -2.88
C LEU A 171 -9.12 -0.96 -2.95
N ASP A 172 -9.97 -1.48 -2.05
CA ASP A 172 -11.35 -1.03 -1.90
C ASP A 172 -11.45 0.50 -1.70
N GLN A 173 -10.48 1.10 -0.98
CA GLN A 173 -10.46 2.55 -0.75
C GLN A 173 -10.06 3.35 -2.01
N LEU A 174 -9.54 2.68 -3.03
CA LEU A 174 -9.28 3.24 -4.36
C LEU A 174 -10.41 2.95 -5.36
N ASP A 175 -11.53 2.35 -4.93
CA ASP A 175 -12.60 1.78 -5.77
C ASP A 175 -12.08 0.73 -6.76
N ILE A 176 -11.06 0.00 -6.38
CA ILE A 176 -10.54 -1.16 -7.11
C ILE A 176 -11.11 -2.41 -6.46
N ASP A 177 -11.99 -3.11 -7.18
CA ASP A 177 -12.52 -4.38 -6.69
C ASP A 177 -11.45 -5.47 -6.81
N ALA A 178 -10.95 -5.89 -5.64
CA ALA A 178 -9.92 -6.91 -5.54
C ALA A 178 -10.52 -8.22 -5.03
N ASP A 179 -10.63 -9.21 -5.92
CA ASP A 179 -11.05 -10.58 -5.58
C ASP A 179 -9.86 -11.37 -5.00
N LEU A 180 -9.32 -10.85 -3.88
CA LEU A 180 -8.20 -11.47 -3.16
C LEU A 180 -8.64 -12.23 -1.92
N ILE A 181 -9.85 -11.97 -1.43
CA ILE A 181 -10.36 -12.55 -0.19
C ILE A 181 -11.85 -12.89 -0.32
N GLN A 182 -12.27 -13.91 0.40
CA GLN A 182 -13.70 -14.14 0.59
C GLN A 182 -14.29 -13.01 1.46
N ARG A 183 -15.17 -12.21 0.86
CA ARG A 183 -15.84 -11.10 1.56
C ARG A 183 -16.84 -11.65 2.58
N TRP A 184 -16.97 -10.98 3.72
CA TRP A 184 -17.94 -11.34 4.74
C TRP A 184 -19.38 -11.21 4.21
N GLN A 185 -20.13 -12.32 4.23
CA GLN A 185 -21.52 -12.41 3.73
C GLN A 185 -22.56 -12.43 4.84
N GLY A 186 -22.19 -12.10 6.07
CA GLY A 186 -23.06 -12.20 7.24
C GLY A 186 -22.91 -13.52 8.01
N ARG A 187 -23.82 -13.79 8.94
CA ARG A 187 -23.81 -15.04 9.71
C ARG A 187 -24.01 -16.24 8.78
N MET A 188 -23.12 -17.23 8.85
CA MET A 188 -23.38 -18.54 8.23
C MET A 188 -24.72 -19.09 8.76
N PRO A 189 -25.54 -19.74 7.89
CA PRO A 189 -26.71 -20.48 8.39
C PRO A 189 -26.26 -21.47 9.45
N SER A 190 -27.06 -21.61 10.53
CA SER A 190 -26.77 -22.41 11.74
C SER A 190 -26.55 -23.91 11.51
N ASN A 191 -26.50 -24.39 10.29
CA ASN A 191 -26.40 -25.83 9.94
C ASN A 191 -24.95 -26.34 9.81
N MET A 192 -23.92 -25.54 10.14
CA MET A 192 -22.50 -25.97 10.07
C MET A 192 -21.82 -26.06 11.45
N VAL A 193 -22.59 -26.03 12.53
CA VAL A 193 -22.07 -26.30 13.89
C VAL A 193 -22.49 -27.71 14.31
N THR A 194 -22.05 -28.73 13.58
CA THR A 194 -22.03 -30.12 14.05
C THR A 194 -20.65 -30.70 13.77
N GLY A 195 -19.71 -30.30 14.57
CA GLY A 195 -18.43 -30.96 14.72
C GLY A 195 -18.22 -31.12 16.20
N ASP A 196 -18.56 -32.31 16.73
CA ASP A 196 -18.32 -32.74 18.08
C ASP A 196 -16.86 -32.48 18.44
N ALA A 197 -16.62 -31.53 19.33
CA ALA A 197 -15.40 -31.47 20.09
C ALA A 197 -15.58 -32.43 21.27
N GLU A 198 -15.26 -33.69 21.08
CA GLU A 198 -14.92 -34.55 22.20
C GLU A 198 -13.60 -34.09 22.81
N LEU A 199 -13.64 -33.84 24.13
CA LEU A 199 -12.53 -33.53 25.02
C LEU A 199 -11.61 -34.73 25.19
#